data_4e08f916ecdd4f76e44dbb38e56f31a1
#
_entry.id   4e08f916ecdd4f76e44dbb38e56f31a1
#
_cell.length_a   1.000
_cell.length_b   1.000
_cell.length_c   1.000
_cell.angle_alpha   90.00
_cell.angle_beta   90.00
_cell.angle_gamma   90.00
#
_symmetry.space_group_name_H-M   'P 1'
#
loop_
_entity.id
_entity.type
_entity.pdbx_description
1 polymer ?
#
loop_
_entity_poly.entity_id
_entity_poly.type
_entity_poly.pdbx_seq_one_letter_code
_entity_poly.pdbx_strand_id
1 'polypeptide(L)'
;MHVMVILNDAPYGLERTYQGLRMADAVLTIEEELELTLYLSNDAVLCAKSGQQTPDGYYNVERMLKPILRRGAVIVCRTCLEARGLKQADLVEGVRIVTLGEAAQLALEADKTLVY
;
A
#
# COMPACT_ATOMS: atom_id res chain seq x y z
N MET A 1 3.40 -17.90 6.14
CA MET A 1 3.24 -16.71 6.99
C MET A 1 2.61 -15.57 6.21
N HIS A 2 1.67 -14.90 6.81
CA HIS A 2 1.02 -13.73 6.22
C HIS A 2 1.42 -12.49 7.02
N VAL A 3 1.99 -11.50 6.34
CA VAL A 3 2.35 -10.20 6.94
C VAL A 3 1.45 -9.13 6.33
N MET A 4 0.86 -8.30 7.19
CA MET A 4 0.10 -7.15 6.76
C MET A 4 0.87 -5.88 7.12
N VAL A 5 1.07 -5.01 6.14
CA VAL A 5 1.69 -3.70 6.35
C VAL A 5 0.62 -2.65 6.13
N ILE A 6 0.41 -1.78 7.11
CA ILE A 6 -0.61 -0.73 7.06
C ILE A 6 0.08 0.63 6.97
N LEU A 7 -0.26 1.40 5.95
CA LEU A 7 0.21 2.77 5.80
C LEU A 7 -0.95 3.74 5.98
N ASN A 8 -0.71 4.81 6.70
CA ASN A 8 -1.73 5.81 7.04
C ASN A 8 -1.45 7.20 6.50
N ASP A 9 -0.21 7.49 6.14
CA ASP A 9 0.20 8.85 5.75
C ASP A 9 0.26 9.04 4.25
N ALA A 10 0.24 10.30 3.82
CA ALA A 10 0.35 10.70 2.43
C ALA A 10 1.64 10.15 1.78
N PRO A 11 1.65 10.01 0.45
CA PRO A 11 2.82 9.45 -0.23
C PRO A 11 4.09 10.29 -0.09
N TYR A 12 3.93 11.60 0.09
CA TYR A 12 5.09 12.51 0.17
C TYR A 12 4.94 13.45 1.36
N GLY A 13 6.06 13.93 1.88
CA GLY A 13 6.11 14.88 2.98
C GLY A 13 6.57 14.29 4.30
N LEU A 14 6.30 13.01 4.54
CA LEU A 14 6.75 12.29 5.73
C LEU A 14 7.46 11.01 5.31
N GLU A 15 8.53 10.68 6.00
CA GLU A 15 9.30 9.49 5.66
C GLU A 15 8.63 8.17 6.04
N ARG A 16 7.61 8.19 6.90
CA ARG A 16 6.94 6.96 7.37
C ARG A 16 6.42 6.11 6.21
N THR A 17 5.74 6.73 5.26
CA THR A 17 5.22 6.03 4.08
C THR A 17 6.36 5.40 3.28
N TYR A 18 7.39 6.17 3.03
CA TYR A 18 8.59 5.71 2.33
C TYR A 18 9.22 4.51 3.06
N GLN A 19 9.39 4.60 4.37
CA GLN A 19 9.97 3.52 5.16
C GLN A 19 9.07 2.28 5.21
N GLY A 20 7.76 2.48 5.28
CA GLY A 20 6.80 1.36 5.25
C GLY A 20 6.86 0.58 3.93
N LEU A 21 6.99 1.30 2.81
CA LEU A 21 7.14 0.68 1.50
C LEU A 21 8.47 -0.08 1.39
N ARG A 22 9.53 0.49 1.91
CA ARG A 22 10.84 -0.19 1.94
C ARG A 22 10.79 -1.45 2.79
N MET A 23 10.11 -1.40 3.93
CA MET A 23 9.95 -2.57 4.79
C MET A 23 9.16 -3.66 4.07
N ALA A 24 8.08 -3.30 3.40
CA ALA A 24 7.27 -4.26 2.65
C ALA A 24 8.10 -4.96 1.57
N ASP A 25 8.87 -4.21 0.80
CA ASP A 25 9.74 -4.77 -0.23
C ASP A 25 10.85 -5.64 0.37
N ALA A 26 11.42 -5.21 1.49
CA ALA A 26 12.49 -5.94 2.17
C ALA A 26 12.02 -7.31 2.68
N VAL A 27 10.85 -7.38 3.31
CA VAL A 27 10.34 -8.66 3.81
C VAL A 27 10.01 -9.61 2.67
N LEU A 28 9.49 -9.10 1.55
CA LEU A 28 9.25 -9.90 0.35
C LEU A 28 10.55 -10.44 -0.25
N THR A 29 11.63 -9.69 -0.14
CA THR A 29 12.93 -10.07 -0.67
C THR A 29 13.58 -11.16 0.19
N ILE A 30 13.41 -11.08 1.50
CA ILE A 30 14.01 -12.04 2.45
C ILE A 30 13.26 -13.36 2.45
N GLU A 31 11.93 -13.35 2.36
CA GLU A 31 11.11 -14.55 2.46
C GLU A 31 10.24 -14.71 1.22
N GLU A 32 10.66 -15.58 0.30
CA GLU A 32 10.00 -15.73 -1.00
C GLU A 32 8.57 -16.29 -0.91
N GLU A 33 8.29 -17.12 0.08
CA GLU A 33 6.98 -17.74 0.24
C GLU A 33 6.02 -16.93 1.10
N LEU A 34 6.44 -15.76 1.53
CA LEU A 34 5.65 -14.88 2.36
C LEU A 34 4.44 -14.34 1.58
N GLU A 35 3.26 -14.38 2.20
CA GLU A 35 2.13 -13.61 1.72
C GLU A 35 2.19 -12.23 2.35
N LEU A 36 2.15 -11.18 1.52
CA LEU A 36 2.16 -9.81 2.01
C LEU A 36 0.94 -9.07 1.50
N THR A 37 0.26 -8.39 2.40
CA THR A 37 -0.83 -7.47 2.07
C THR A 37 -0.42 -6.08 2.52
N LEU A 38 -0.33 -5.16 1.57
CA LEU A 38 -0.12 -3.75 1.86
C LEU A 38 -1.47 -3.06 1.86
N TYR A 39 -1.89 -2.54 3.00
CA TYR A 39 -3.16 -1.84 3.16
C TYR A 39 -2.92 -0.33 3.25
N LEU A 40 -3.52 0.41 2.31
CA LEU A 40 -3.42 1.86 2.24
C LEU A 40 -4.70 2.47 2.79
N SER A 41 -4.58 3.14 3.92
CA SER A 41 -5.68 3.76 4.66
C SER A 41 -5.43 5.27 4.79
N ASN A 42 -6.48 6.03 5.09
CA ASN A 42 -6.36 7.48 5.25
C ASN A 42 -5.72 8.10 4.00
N ASP A 43 -4.83 9.07 4.16
CA ASP A 43 -4.14 9.72 3.04
C ASP A 43 -3.23 8.77 2.27
N ALA A 44 -2.91 7.60 2.83
CA ALA A 44 -2.08 6.63 2.13
C ALA A 44 -2.75 6.04 0.88
N VAL A 45 -4.07 6.18 0.72
CA VAL A 45 -4.74 5.79 -0.53
C VAL A 45 -4.19 6.54 -1.72
N LEU A 46 -3.66 7.75 -1.51
CA LEU A 46 -3.01 8.55 -2.56
C LEU A 46 -1.72 7.91 -3.06
N CYS A 47 -1.13 6.99 -2.31
CA CYS A 47 0.05 6.23 -2.76
C CYS A 47 -0.27 5.41 -4.01
N ALA A 48 -1.52 4.98 -4.15
CA ALA A 48 -1.98 4.15 -5.25
C ALA A 48 -2.47 4.96 -6.46
N LYS A 49 -2.43 6.28 -6.40
CA LYS A 49 -2.86 7.12 -7.53
C LYS A 49 -1.89 6.95 -8.69
N SER A 50 -2.43 6.67 -9.88
CA SER A 50 -1.63 6.53 -11.08
C SER A 50 -1.19 7.89 -11.62
N GLY A 51 -0.08 7.90 -12.37
CA GLY A 51 0.42 9.11 -13.02
C GLY A 51 1.25 10.01 -12.12
N GLN A 52 1.80 9.48 -11.04
CA GLN A 52 2.67 10.27 -10.16
C GLN A 52 3.97 10.65 -10.89
N GLN A 53 4.32 11.93 -10.82
CA GLN A 53 5.54 12.46 -11.40
C GLN A 53 6.30 13.21 -10.31
N THR A 54 7.54 12.83 -10.09
CA THR A 54 8.40 13.45 -9.09
C THR A 54 9.64 14.04 -9.76
N PRO A 55 10.29 15.03 -9.13
CA PRO A 55 11.52 15.60 -9.66
C PRO A 55 12.61 14.52 -9.84
N ASP A 56 13.54 14.74 -10.74
CA ASP A 56 14.68 13.85 -10.94
C ASP A 56 15.43 13.66 -9.63
N GLY A 57 15.76 12.41 -9.31
CA GLY A 57 16.47 12.06 -8.09
C GLY A 57 15.61 11.96 -6.85
N TYR A 58 14.33 12.31 -6.94
CA TYR A 58 13.38 12.15 -5.85
C TYR A 58 12.69 10.78 -5.95
N TYR A 59 12.28 10.20 -4.81
CA TYR A 59 11.58 8.92 -4.85
C TYR A 59 10.18 9.08 -5.45
N ASN A 60 9.68 8.00 -6.05
CA ASN A 60 8.35 7.95 -6.66
C ASN A 60 7.58 6.78 -6.06
N VAL A 61 6.53 7.09 -5.32
CA VAL A 61 5.77 6.08 -4.57
C VAL A 61 5.04 5.12 -5.50
N GLU A 62 4.56 5.59 -6.64
CA GLU A 62 3.93 4.69 -7.63
C GLU A 62 4.91 3.60 -8.09
N ARG A 63 6.16 3.97 -8.36
CA ARG A 63 7.20 3.02 -8.75
C ARG A 63 7.52 2.05 -7.61
N MET A 64 7.48 2.53 -6.37
CA MET A 64 7.77 1.71 -5.19
C MET A 64 6.68 0.67 -4.95
N LEU A 65 5.45 0.89 -5.41
CA LEU A 65 4.38 -0.08 -5.31
C LEU A 65 4.55 -1.26 -6.28
N LYS A 66 5.23 -1.06 -7.40
CA LYS A 66 5.29 -2.08 -8.46
C LYS A 66 5.89 -3.41 -8.03
N PRO A 67 7.04 -3.45 -7.35
CA PRO A 67 7.56 -4.74 -6.87
C PRO A 67 6.64 -5.40 -5.85
N ILE A 68 5.93 -4.62 -5.05
CA ILE A 68 4.97 -5.14 -4.09
C ILE A 68 3.76 -5.74 -4.82
N LEU A 69 3.26 -5.06 -5.84
CA LEU A 69 2.16 -5.56 -6.68
C LEU A 69 2.50 -6.86 -7.41
N ARG A 70 3.76 -7.04 -7.80
CA ARG A 70 4.19 -8.26 -8.49
C ARG A 70 4.25 -9.47 -7.57
N ARG A 71 4.47 -9.27 -6.28
CA ARG A 71 4.77 -10.37 -5.34
C ARG A 71 3.78 -10.47 -4.18
N GLY A 72 2.98 -9.44 -3.95
CA GLY A 72 2.01 -9.39 -2.88
C GLY A 72 0.73 -8.73 -3.33
N ALA A 73 -0.10 -8.32 -2.39
CA ALA A 73 -1.36 -7.62 -2.67
C ALA A 73 -1.29 -6.20 -2.14
N VAL A 74 -1.80 -5.25 -2.94
CA VAL A 74 -1.98 -3.87 -2.50
C VAL A 74 -3.48 -3.60 -2.50
N ILE A 75 -4.00 -3.23 -1.34
CA ILE A 75 -5.41 -2.94 -1.13
C ILE A 75 -5.58 -1.53 -0.58
N VAL A 76 -6.71 -0.91 -0.91
CA VAL A 76 -7.01 0.45 -0.48
C VAL A 76 -8.39 0.52 0.16
N CYS A 77 -8.51 1.38 1.17
CA CYS A 77 -9.75 1.61 1.88
C CYS A 77 -10.76 2.35 0.99
N ARG A 78 -11.93 1.73 0.75
CA ARG A 78 -12.99 2.32 -0.08
C ARG A 78 -13.44 3.68 0.45
N THR A 79 -13.76 3.78 1.72
CA THR A 79 -14.25 5.01 2.32
C THR A 79 -13.21 6.13 2.21
N CYS A 80 -11.94 5.80 2.40
CA CYS A 80 -10.86 6.77 2.27
C CYS A 80 -10.71 7.28 0.84
N LEU A 81 -10.90 6.41 -0.16
CA LEU A 81 -10.92 6.82 -1.56
C LEU A 81 -12.08 7.75 -1.86
N GLU A 82 -13.29 7.37 -1.42
CA GLU A 82 -14.50 8.15 -1.67
C GLU A 82 -14.40 9.53 -1.03
N ALA A 83 -13.86 9.62 0.18
CA ALA A 83 -13.66 10.90 0.87
C ALA A 83 -12.71 11.84 0.10
N ARG A 84 -11.91 11.29 -0.82
CA ARG A 84 -10.92 12.06 -1.60
C ARG A 84 -11.29 12.15 -3.08
N GLY A 85 -12.49 11.70 -3.44
CA GLY A 85 -12.97 11.76 -4.81
C GLY A 85 -12.24 10.83 -5.77
N LEU A 86 -11.61 9.79 -5.26
CA LEU A 86 -10.85 8.84 -6.09
C LEU A 86 -11.71 7.63 -6.46
N LYS A 87 -11.50 7.13 -7.67
CA LYS A 87 -12.21 5.97 -8.24
C LYS A 87 -11.20 4.93 -8.69
N GLN A 88 -11.66 3.72 -8.97
CA GLN A 88 -10.82 2.65 -9.49
C GLN A 88 -9.98 3.08 -10.70
N ALA A 89 -10.56 3.89 -11.59
CA ALA A 89 -9.86 4.36 -12.79
C ALA A 89 -8.66 5.28 -12.48
N ASP A 90 -8.62 5.84 -11.28
CA ASP A 90 -7.53 6.74 -10.86
C ASP A 90 -6.34 5.97 -10.28
N LEU A 91 -6.49 4.67 -10.06
CA LEU A 91 -5.51 3.86 -9.33
C LEU A 91 -4.57 3.11 -10.26
N VAL A 92 -3.38 2.82 -9.74
CA VAL A 92 -2.42 1.94 -10.39
C VAL A 92 -3.08 0.58 -10.63
N GLU A 93 -2.86 0.01 -11.82
CA GLU A 93 -3.42 -1.29 -12.17
C GLU A 93 -2.97 -2.37 -11.19
N GLY A 94 -3.90 -3.20 -10.76
CA GLY A 94 -3.66 -4.28 -9.82
C GLY A 94 -3.99 -3.93 -8.37
N VAL A 95 -4.22 -2.67 -8.07
CA VAL A 95 -4.66 -2.24 -6.72
C VAL A 95 -6.13 -2.58 -6.54
N ARG A 96 -6.47 -3.21 -5.42
CA ARG A 96 -7.83 -3.65 -5.14
C ARG A 96 -8.48 -2.77 -4.07
N ILE A 97 -9.69 -2.33 -4.32
CA ILE A 97 -10.49 -1.57 -3.35
C ILE A 97 -11.18 -2.54 -2.41
N VAL A 98 -11.07 -2.32 -1.11
CA VAL A 98 -11.69 -3.17 -0.09
C VAL A 98 -12.56 -2.36 0.87
N THR A 99 -13.54 -3.04 1.46
CA THR A 99 -14.32 -2.49 2.56
C THR A 99 -13.53 -2.61 3.85
N LEU A 100 -13.94 -1.86 4.88
CA LEU A 100 -13.33 -1.99 6.20
C LEU A 100 -13.46 -3.42 6.73
N GLY A 101 -14.62 -4.06 6.49
CA GLY A 101 -14.84 -5.46 6.91
C GLY A 101 -13.83 -6.42 6.29
N GLU A 102 -13.56 -6.27 5.00
CA GLU A 102 -12.56 -7.09 4.31
C GLU A 102 -11.16 -6.84 4.87
N ALA A 103 -10.79 -5.58 5.12
CA ALA A 103 -9.51 -5.22 5.70
C ALA A 103 -9.36 -5.80 7.11
N ALA A 104 -10.42 -5.71 7.93
CA ALA A 104 -10.43 -6.25 9.27
C ALA A 104 -10.24 -7.77 9.26
N GLN A 105 -10.89 -8.48 8.34
CA GLN A 105 -10.74 -9.93 8.21
C GLN A 105 -9.29 -10.30 7.86
N LEU A 106 -8.68 -9.56 6.95
CA LEU A 106 -7.28 -9.78 6.59
C LEU A 106 -6.33 -9.52 7.77
N ALA A 107 -6.62 -8.49 8.57
CA ALA A 107 -5.84 -8.19 9.77
C ALA A 107 -5.92 -9.32 10.79
N LEU A 108 -7.11 -9.91 10.96
CA LEU A 108 -7.29 -11.04 11.88
C LEU A 108 -6.55 -12.30 11.40
N GLU A 109 -6.43 -12.49 10.11
CA GLU A 109 -5.76 -13.64 9.50
C GLU A 109 -4.24 -13.47 9.45
N ALA A 110 -3.73 -12.24 9.55
CA ALA A 110 -2.30 -11.98 9.47
C ALA A 110 -1.56 -12.51 10.71
N ASP A 111 -0.41 -13.11 10.46
CA ASP A 111 0.49 -13.54 11.54
C ASP A 111 1.20 -12.37 12.18
N LYS A 112 1.55 -11.36 11.37
CA LYS A 112 2.21 -10.13 11.83
C LYS A 112 1.59 -8.94 11.13
N THR A 113 1.44 -7.84 11.88
CA THR A 113 0.96 -6.57 11.33
C THR A 113 1.95 -5.46 11.69
N LEU A 114 2.44 -4.79 10.67
CA LEU A 114 3.35 -3.65 10.81
C LEU A 114 2.59 -2.40 10.42
N VAL A 115 2.62 -1.37 11.26
CA VAL A 115 1.86 -0.13 11.05
C VAL A 115 2.81 1.06 10.94
N TYR A 116 2.64 1.78 9.90
CA TYR A 116 3.40 3.02 9.64
C TYR A 116 2.48 4.20 9.48
#